data_fad93ae53af3616f0babf1d24689c68a
#
_entry.id   fad93ae53af3616f0babf1d24689c68a
#
_cell.length_a   1.000
_cell.length_b   1.000
_cell.length_c   1.000
_cell.angle_alpha   90.00
_cell.angle_beta   90.00
_cell.angle_gamma   90.00
#
_symmetry.space_group_name_H-M   'P 1'
#
loop_
_entity.id
_entity.type
_entity.pdbx_description
1 polymer ?
#
loop_
_entity_poly.entity_id
_entity_poly.type
_entity_poly.pdbx_seq_one_letter_code
_entity_poly.pdbx_strand_id
1 'polypeptide(L)'
;MMSRNAASLALAAMMVQPGLAAPMQCVTDAEFHAGAHFVMPILIDGAAKKCQPTLGNGSYLATKSPALAQRFAAMAGDDSTITALVAKLDPKGDMKGLDAGALKGFVTVAVAKGMGSDLKPDICQTIDKVLALLDPLPAETRSSWWR
;
A
#
# COMPACT_ATOMS: atom_id res chain seq x y z
N MET A 1 -29.99 54.74 -45.43
CA MET A 1 -28.72 54.01 -45.66
C MET A 1 -28.51 53.08 -44.49
N MET A 2 -28.79 51.79 -44.68
CA MET A 2 -28.79 50.77 -43.63
C MET A 2 -27.42 50.06 -43.66
N SER A 3 -26.64 50.15 -42.58
CA SER A 3 -25.43 49.37 -42.38
C SER A 3 -25.79 48.13 -41.54
N ARG A 4 -25.68 46.97 -42.18
CA ARG A 4 -25.94 45.67 -41.55
C ARG A 4 -24.66 45.12 -40.98
N ASN A 5 -24.50 45.25 -39.65
CA ASN A 5 -23.41 44.58 -38.95
C ASN A 5 -23.68 43.10 -38.85
N ALA A 6 -22.97 42.31 -39.62
CA ALA A 6 -22.96 40.87 -39.50
C ALA A 6 -22.09 40.46 -38.27
N ALA A 7 -22.79 40.09 -37.20
CA ALA A 7 -22.13 39.50 -36.04
C ALA A 7 -21.73 38.06 -36.37
N SER A 8 -20.44 37.82 -36.56
CA SER A 8 -19.86 36.49 -36.73
C SER A 8 -19.86 35.79 -35.38
N LEU A 9 -20.75 34.84 -35.19
CA LEU A 9 -20.74 33.88 -34.08
C LEU A 9 -19.61 32.87 -34.32
N ALA A 10 -18.47 33.09 -33.70
CA ALA A 10 -17.43 32.08 -33.60
C ALA A 10 -17.86 31.05 -32.55
N LEU A 11 -18.40 29.92 -33.00
CA LEU A 11 -18.56 28.72 -32.15
C LEU A 11 -17.19 28.18 -31.84
N ALA A 12 -16.67 28.48 -30.64
CA ALA A 12 -15.53 27.79 -30.07
C ALA A 12 -15.99 26.36 -29.72
N ALA A 13 -15.71 25.43 -30.61
CA ALA A 13 -15.77 24.00 -30.32
C ALA A 13 -14.75 23.70 -29.23
N MET A 14 -15.16 23.65 -27.97
CA MET A 14 -14.37 23.04 -26.90
C MET A 14 -14.27 21.56 -27.20
N MET A 15 -13.19 21.17 -27.86
CA MET A 15 -12.77 19.80 -27.93
C MET A 15 -12.46 19.35 -26.51
N VAL A 16 -13.41 18.67 -25.90
CA VAL A 16 -13.18 17.85 -24.71
C VAL A 16 -12.22 16.76 -25.16
N GLN A 17 -10.92 16.98 -24.91
CA GLN A 17 -9.94 15.92 -25.05
C GLN A 17 -10.30 14.87 -23.99
N PRO A 18 -10.63 13.62 -24.39
CA PRO A 18 -10.70 12.54 -23.43
C PRO A 18 -9.30 12.46 -22.82
N GLY A 19 -9.18 12.84 -21.55
CA GLY A 19 -7.93 12.69 -20.81
C GLY A 19 -7.49 11.25 -21.05
N LEU A 20 -6.34 11.08 -21.69
CA LEU A 20 -5.69 9.79 -21.82
C LEU A 20 -5.37 9.34 -20.39
N ALA A 21 -6.30 8.63 -19.77
CA ALA A 21 -6.01 7.87 -18.57
C ALA A 21 -4.82 6.99 -18.94
N ALA A 22 -3.67 7.25 -18.34
CA ALA A 22 -2.50 6.40 -18.55
C ALA A 22 -2.96 4.95 -18.33
N PRO A 23 -2.65 4.02 -19.24
CA PRO A 23 -3.10 2.64 -19.11
C PRO A 23 -2.61 2.12 -17.76
N MET A 24 -3.55 1.77 -16.89
CA MET A 24 -3.23 1.11 -15.62
C MET A 24 -2.53 -0.20 -15.98
N GLN A 25 -1.24 -0.27 -15.69
CA GLN A 25 -0.46 -1.48 -15.94
C GLN A 25 -0.92 -2.54 -14.92
N CYS A 26 -1.30 -3.71 -15.42
CA CYS A 26 -1.67 -4.82 -14.55
C CYS A 26 -0.47 -5.24 -13.70
N VAL A 27 -0.71 -5.39 -12.41
CA VAL A 27 0.25 -5.97 -11.47
C VAL A 27 0.19 -7.49 -11.63
N THR A 28 1.33 -8.13 -11.78
CA THR A 28 1.42 -9.59 -11.83
C THR A 28 1.31 -10.19 -10.43
N ASP A 29 0.97 -11.48 -10.34
CA ASP A 29 0.92 -12.19 -9.05
C ASP A 29 2.25 -12.10 -8.30
N ALA A 30 3.39 -12.25 -9.01
CA ALA A 30 4.70 -12.15 -8.42
C ALA A 30 4.98 -10.76 -7.82
N GLU A 31 4.63 -9.69 -8.54
CA GLU A 31 4.77 -8.31 -8.06
C GLU A 31 3.84 -8.04 -6.88
N PHE A 32 2.62 -8.54 -6.93
CA PHE A 32 1.68 -8.41 -5.82
C PHE A 32 2.22 -9.09 -4.56
N HIS A 33 2.72 -10.32 -4.66
CA HIS A 33 3.31 -11.05 -3.54
C HIS A 33 4.56 -10.34 -2.99
N ALA A 34 5.44 -9.88 -3.86
CA ALA A 34 6.61 -9.12 -3.46
C ALA A 34 6.22 -7.85 -2.69
N GLY A 35 5.25 -7.08 -3.21
CA GLY A 35 4.72 -5.89 -2.54
C GLY A 35 4.07 -6.21 -1.19
N ALA A 36 3.26 -7.27 -1.12
CA ALA A 36 2.63 -7.69 0.12
C ALA A 36 3.68 -8.08 1.18
N HIS A 37 4.69 -8.86 0.81
CA HIS A 37 5.77 -9.25 1.72
C HIS A 37 6.63 -8.05 2.15
N PHE A 38 6.79 -7.06 1.29
CA PHE A 38 7.49 -5.82 1.62
C PHE A 38 6.72 -4.96 2.64
N VAL A 39 5.39 -4.86 2.50
CA VAL A 39 4.56 -4.01 3.34
C VAL A 39 4.17 -4.68 4.67
N MET A 40 3.98 -6.01 4.67
CA MET A 40 3.51 -6.75 5.86
C MET A 40 4.36 -6.55 7.12
N PRO A 41 5.71 -6.58 7.07
CA PRO A 41 6.53 -6.29 8.26
C PRO A 41 6.24 -4.91 8.86
N ILE A 42 6.04 -3.90 8.00
CA ILE A 42 5.76 -2.53 8.42
C ILE A 42 4.38 -2.44 9.09
N LEU A 43 3.37 -3.11 8.53
CA LEU A 43 2.03 -3.17 9.10
C LEU A 43 2.01 -3.89 10.45
N ILE A 44 2.69 -5.03 10.55
CA ILE A 44 2.79 -5.82 11.80
C ILE A 44 3.48 -5.01 12.90
N ASP A 45 4.60 -4.38 12.59
CA ASP A 45 5.35 -3.53 13.54
C ASP A 45 4.54 -2.30 13.97
N GLY A 46 3.87 -1.64 13.02
CA GLY A 46 2.98 -0.52 13.28
C GLY A 46 1.81 -0.91 14.18
N ALA A 47 1.15 -2.03 13.91
CA ALA A 47 0.06 -2.56 14.73
C ALA A 47 0.56 -2.94 16.13
N ALA A 48 1.69 -3.62 16.24
CA ALA A 48 2.29 -3.97 17.53
C ALA A 48 2.53 -2.75 18.41
N LYS A 49 3.16 -1.70 17.86
CA LYS A 49 3.42 -0.45 18.59
C LYS A 49 2.15 0.27 19.01
N LYS A 50 1.14 0.32 18.15
CA LYS A 50 -0.13 1.01 18.43
C LYS A 50 -0.99 0.25 19.43
N CYS A 51 -0.99 -1.08 19.38
CA CYS A 51 -1.82 -1.92 20.23
C CYS A 51 -1.17 -2.29 21.57
N GLN A 52 0.13 -2.09 21.74
CA GLN A 52 0.85 -2.43 22.96
C GLN A 52 0.17 -1.88 24.23
N PRO A 53 -0.24 -0.59 24.31
CA PRO A 53 -0.88 -0.05 25.51
C PRO A 53 -2.20 -0.74 25.87
N THR A 54 -2.89 -1.30 24.88
CA THR A 54 -4.21 -1.91 25.02
C THR A 54 -4.15 -3.41 25.36
N LEU A 55 -3.22 -4.13 24.72
CA LEU A 55 -3.18 -5.59 24.78
C LEU A 55 -2.27 -6.13 25.89
N GLY A 56 -1.32 -5.33 26.35
CA GLY A 56 -0.32 -5.75 27.33
C GLY A 56 0.76 -6.67 26.75
N ASN A 57 1.71 -7.05 27.61
CA ASN A 57 2.94 -7.74 27.23
C ASN A 57 2.76 -9.24 26.89
N GLY A 58 1.63 -9.84 27.22
CA GLY A 58 1.36 -11.26 26.96
C GLY A 58 0.67 -11.54 25.61
N SER A 59 0.32 -10.52 24.87
CA SER A 59 -0.37 -10.67 23.58
C SER A 59 0.55 -11.29 22.51
N TYR A 60 -0.07 -11.87 21.47
CA TYR A 60 0.66 -12.37 20.30
C TYR A 60 1.47 -11.25 19.64
N LEU A 61 0.87 -10.07 19.47
CA LEU A 61 1.54 -8.90 18.91
C LEU A 61 2.78 -8.49 19.71
N ALA A 62 2.73 -8.55 21.05
CA ALA A 62 3.88 -8.20 21.87
C ALA A 62 5.01 -9.25 21.82
N THR A 63 4.65 -10.54 21.76
CA THR A 63 5.63 -11.63 21.94
C THR A 63 6.10 -12.27 20.65
N LYS A 64 5.27 -12.33 19.61
CA LYS A 64 5.52 -13.09 18.37
C LYS A 64 5.60 -12.23 17.11
N SER A 65 5.07 -11.01 17.15
CA SER A 65 5.07 -10.14 15.96
C SER A 65 6.46 -9.87 15.38
N PRO A 66 7.56 -9.73 16.14
CA PRO A 66 8.88 -9.52 15.55
C PRO A 66 9.33 -10.70 14.68
N ALA A 67 9.12 -11.94 15.16
CA ALA A 67 9.47 -13.14 14.41
C ALA A 67 8.59 -13.30 13.15
N LEU A 68 7.30 -12.96 13.25
CA LEU A 68 6.40 -12.96 12.11
C LEU A 68 6.82 -11.93 11.06
N ALA A 69 7.12 -10.71 11.48
CA ALA A 69 7.60 -9.63 10.60
C ALA A 69 8.89 -10.03 9.87
N GLN A 70 9.85 -10.65 10.57
CA GLN A 70 11.08 -11.14 9.96
C GLN A 70 10.83 -12.21 8.90
N ARG A 71 9.87 -13.13 9.12
CA ARG A 71 9.50 -14.14 8.12
C ARG A 71 8.94 -13.51 6.85
N PHE A 72 8.09 -12.49 6.96
CA PHE A 72 7.61 -11.75 5.78
C PHE A 72 8.74 -10.99 5.09
N ALA A 73 9.62 -10.35 5.84
CA ALA A 73 10.75 -9.62 5.29
C ALA A 73 11.71 -10.56 4.51
N ALA A 74 11.90 -11.78 4.98
CA ALA A 74 12.72 -12.79 4.30
C ALA A 74 12.10 -13.29 2.96
N MET A 75 10.79 -13.12 2.79
CA MET A 75 10.06 -13.48 1.56
C MET A 75 9.84 -12.29 0.64
N ALA A 76 10.21 -11.07 1.04
CA ALA A 76 10.12 -9.90 0.18
C ALA A 76 10.98 -10.15 -1.06
N GLY A 77 10.45 -9.75 -2.22
CA GLY A 77 11.19 -9.81 -3.48
C GLY A 77 12.44 -8.93 -3.45
N ASP A 78 13.24 -9.04 -4.48
CA ASP A 78 14.38 -8.15 -4.64
C ASP A 78 13.95 -6.70 -4.88
N ASP A 79 14.86 -5.77 -4.67
CA ASP A 79 14.61 -4.33 -4.80
C ASP A 79 14.13 -3.96 -6.21
N SER A 80 14.53 -4.70 -7.23
CA SER A 80 14.13 -4.44 -8.62
C SER A 80 12.66 -4.76 -8.84
N THR A 81 12.14 -5.83 -8.25
CA THR A 81 10.73 -6.20 -8.30
C THR A 81 9.86 -5.17 -7.59
N ILE A 82 10.28 -4.71 -6.42
CA ILE A 82 9.57 -3.65 -5.67
C ILE A 82 9.58 -2.33 -6.46
N THR A 83 10.71 -1.95 -7.04
CA THR A 83 10.81 -0.73 -7.85
C THR A 83 9.92 -0.80 -9.09
N ALA A 84 9.86 -1.97 -9.77
CA ALA A 84 8.98 -2.18 -10.91
C ALA A 84 7.50 -2.07 -10.52
N LEU A 85 7.11 -2.65 -9.39
CA LEU A 85 5.75 -2.54 -8.85
C LEU A 85 5.38 -1.07 -8.56
N VAL A 86 6.27 -0.33 -7.89
CA VAL A 86 6.06 1.09 -7.59
C VAL A 86 5.88 1.90 -8.87
N ALA A 87 6.71 1.66 -9.88
CA ALA A 87 6.58 2.36 -11.17
C ALA A 87 5.22 2.13 -11.87
N LYS A 88 4.62 0.96 -11.67
CA LYS A 88 3.26 0.66 -12.17
C LYS A 88 2.16 1.35 -11.37
N LEU A 89 2.34 1.48 -10.06
CA LEU A 89 1.36 2.09 -9.14
C LEU A 89 1.47 3.63 -9.09
N ASP A 90 2.56 4.17 -9.58
CA ASP A 90 2.85 5.61 -9.60
C ASP A 90 2.93 6.16 -11.05
N PRO A 91 1.78 6.32 -11.73
CA PRO A 91 1.75 6.79 -13.12
C PRO A 91 2.25 8.23 -13.28
N LYS A 92 2.29 9.01 -12.20
CA LYS A 92 2.82 10.38 -12.20
C LYS A 92 4.33 10.43 -12.05
N GLY A 93 4.94 9.36 -11.53
CA GLY A 93 6.37 9.28 -11.31
C GLY A 93 6.86 10.06 -10.09
N ASP A 94 5.98 10.35 -9.13
CA ASP A 94 6.32 11.08 -7.91
C ASP A 94 7.32 10.32 -7.02
N MET A 95 7.30 8.98 -7.13
CA MET A 95 8.22 8.09 -6.40
C MET A 95 9.39 7.60 -7.27
N LYS A 96 9.51 8.11 -8.49
CA LYS A 96 10.57 7.71 -9.41
C LYS A 96 11.94 8.10 -8.85
N GLY A 97 12.83 7.12 -8.79
CA GLY A 97 14.20 7.32 -8.29
C GLY A 97 14.37 7.11 -6.80
N LEU A 98 13.30 6.75 -6.07
CA LEU A 98 13.44 6.27 -4.70
C LEU A 98 14.08 4.87 -4.71
N ASP A 99 15.13 4.69 -3.91
CA ASP A 99 15.64 3.37 -3.61
C ASP A 99 14.71 2.62 -2.64
N ALA A 100 14.92 1.32 -2.46
CA ALA A 100 14.08 0.49 -1.60
C ALA A 100 14.07 0.97 -0.14
N GLY A 101 15.17 1.56 0.34
CA GLY A 101 15.27 2.12 1.70
C GLY A 101 14.41 3.36 1.87
N ALA A 102 14.48 4.30 0.94
CA ALA A 102 13.65 5.51 0.92
C ALA A 102 12.16 5.15 0.78
N LEU A 103 11.84 4.17 -0.09
CA LEU A 103 10.49 3.66 -0.27
C LEU A 103 9.95 3.03 1.03
N LYS A 104 10.76 2.23 1.72
CA LYS A 104 10.40 1.64 3.02
C LYS A 104 10.10 2.74 4.05
N GLY A 105 10.92 3.78 4.11
CA GLY A 105 10.70 4.93 4.97
C GLY A 105 9.37 5.63 4.66
N PHE A 106 9.10 5.88 3.38
CA PHE A 106 7.85 6.49 2.93
C PHE A 106 6.62 5.63 3.33
N VAL A 107 6.65 4.34 3.04
CA VAL A 107 5.57 3.40 3.40
C VAL A 107 5.38 3.36 4.92
N THR A 108 6.46 3.35 5.70
CA THR A 108 6.38 3.38 7.17
C THR A 108 5.62 4.61 7.67
N VAL A 109 5.93 5.79 7.14
CA VAL A 109 5.23 7.03 7.49
C VAL A 109 3.78 7.01 7.04
N ALA A 110 3.50 6.51 5.83
CA ALA A 110 2.15 6.41 5.29
C ALA A 110 1.29 5.45 6.13
N VAL A 111 1.82 4.29 6.50
CA VAL A 111 1.16 3.32 7.39
C VAL A 111 0.90 3.92 8.77
N ALA A 112 1.89 4.58 9.36
CA ALA A 112 1.74 5.21 10.68
C ALA A 112 0.64 6.28 10.67
N LYS A 113 0.55 7.08 9.60
CA LYS A 113 -0.52 8.07 9.40
C LYS A 113 -1.87 7.41 9.13
N GLY A 114 -1.90 6.37 8.27
CA GLY A 114 -3.12 5.68 7.88
C GLY A 114 -3.77 4.90 9.03
N MET A 115 -2.98 4.37 9.97
CA MET A 115 -3.50 3.72 11.18
C MET A 115 -4.10 4.71 12.19
N GLY A 116 -3.99 6.02 11.96
CA GLY A 116 -4.46 7.04 12.89
C GLY A 116 -3.63 7.14 14.18
N SER A 117 -4.11 8.01 15.10
CA SER A 117 -3.45 8.19 16.38
C SER A 117 -3.63 6.98 17.30
N ASP A 118 -4.86 6.44 17.34
CA ASP A 118 -5.23 5.38 18.28
C ASP A 118 -6.09 4.31 17.57
N LEU A 119 -5.62 3.08 17.61
CA LEU A 119 -6.45 1.93 17.24
C LEU A 119 -7.38 1.60 18.42
N LYS A 120 -8.66 1.38 18.11
CA LYS A 120 -9.63 0.98 19.12
C LYS A 120 -9.26 -0.37 19.74
N PRO A 121 -9.57 -0.59 21.03
CA PRO A 121 -9.23 -1.84 21.73
C PRO A 121 -9.76 -3.11 21.05
N ASP A 122 -10.97 -3.07 20.51
CA ASP A 122 -11.59 -4.18 19.79
C ASP A 122 -10.85 -4.52 18.49
N ILE A 123 -10.34 -3.52 17.79
CA ILE A 123 -9.52 -3.71 16.58
C ILE A 123 -8.17 -4.33 16.96
N CYS A 124 -7.52 -3.85 18.01
CA CYS A 124 -6.29 -4.44 18.51
C CYS A 124 -6.44 -5.91 18.89
N GLN A 125 -7.51 -6.27 19.60
CA GLN A 125 -7.81 -7.65 19.94
C GLN A 125 -8.07 -8.52 18.71
N THR A 126 -8.75 -7.96 17.71
CA THR A 126 -9.02 -8.66 16.45
C THR A 126 -7.73 -8.93 15.69
N ILE A 127 -6.86 -7.91 15.55
CA ILE A 127 -5.56 -8.05 14.88
C ILE A 127 -4.71 -9.10 15.59
N ASP A 128 -4.63 -9.05 16.92
CA ASP A 128 -3.87 -10.01 17.72
C ASP A 128 -4.31 -11.45 17.48
N LYS A 129 -5.62 -11.70 17.53
CA LYS A 129 -6.21 -13.03 17.28
C LYS A 129 -5.99 -13.50 15.85
N VAL A 130 -6.19 -12.63 14.86
CA VAL A 130 -6.01 -12.97 13.43
C VAL A 130 -4.55 -13.34 13.16
N LEU A 131 -3.60 -12.55 13.66
CA LEU A 131 -2.17 -12.84 13.46
C LEU A 131 -1.76 -14.13 14.19
N ALA A 132 -2.29 -14.39 15.38
CA ALA A 132 -2.07 -15.65 16.10
C ALA A 132 -2.59 -16.88 15.34
N LEU A 133 -3.72 -16.74 14.64
CA LEU A 133 -4.28 -17.81 13.80
C LEU A 133 -3.49 -18.04 12.52
N LEU A 134 -2.90 -16.98 11.97
CA LEU A 134 -2.12 -17.05 10.73
C LEU A 134 -0.68 -17.53 10.95
N ASP A 135 -0.15 -17.41 12.16
CA ASP A 135 1.25 -17.74 12.46
C ASP A 135 1.63 -19.20 12.16
N PRO A 136 0.85 -20.22 12.55
CA PRO A 136 1.20 -21.62 12.30
C PRO A 136 1.06 -22.04 10.83
N LEU A 137 0.44 -21.20 9.97
CA LEU A 137 0.26 -21.54 8.56
C LEU A 137 1.58 -21.42 7.80
N PRO A 138 1.92 -22.39 6.92
CA PRO A 138 3.05 -22.27 6.02
C PRO A 138 2.96 -21.00 5.16
N ALA A 139 4.10 -20.43 4.82
CA ALA A 139 4.16 -19.19 4.04
C ALA A 139 3.41 -19.29 2.70
N GLU A 140 3.54 -20.46 2.04
CA GLU A 140 2.87 -20.75 0.77
C GLU A 140 1.35 -20.77 0.92
N THR A 141 0.82 -21.31 2.00
CA THR A 141 -0.62 -21.35 2.26
C THR A 141 -1.18 -19.96 2.49
N ARG A 142 -0.44 -19.10 3.21
CA ARG A 142 -0.85 -17.72 3.45
C ARG A 142 -0.98 -16.89 2.18
N SER A 143 -0.13 -17.14 1.20
CA SER A 143 -0.17 -16.43 -0.09
C SER A 143 -1.31 -16.91 -1.01
N SER A 144 -1.84 -18.10 -0.81
CA SER A 144 -2.92 -18.65 -1.66
C SER A 144 -4.31 -18.12 -1.35
N TRP A 145 -4.52 -17.45 -0.23
CA TRP A 145 -5.83 -16.91 0.19
C TRP A 145 -6.28 -15.69 -0.64
N TRP A 146 -5.38 -15.11 -1.44
CA TRP A 146 -5.63 -13.93 -2.26
C TRP A 146 -5.88 -14.25 -3.74
N ARG A 147 -6.05 -15.53 -4.09
CA ARG A 147 -6.34 -15.97 -5.47
C ARG A 147 -7.81 -16.25 -5.70
#